data_e6154fe70c12831a5a0eea8452b43d5e
#
_entry.id   e6154fe70c12831a5a0eea8452b43d5e
#
_cell.length_a   1.000
_cell.length_b   1.000
_cell.length_c   1.000
_cell.angle_alpha   90.00
_cell.angle_beta   90.00
_cell.angle_gamma   90.00
#
_symmetry.space_group_name_H-M   'P 1'
#
loop_
_entity.id
_entity.type
_entity.pdbx_description
1 polymer ?
#
loop_
_entity_poly.entity_id
_entity_poly.type
_entity_poly.pdbx_seq_one_letter_code
_entity_poly.pdbx_strand_id
1 'polypeptide(L)' 'AAIKALSTVGIQRGHMRLHARQVAMAAGADDDQVQRIADQLVAEKRINIGRAQELLAEEN' A
#
# COMPACT_ATOMS: atom_id res chain seq x y z
N ALA A 1 -8.31 -5.22 27.46
CA ALA A 1 -8.44 -4.01 26.64
C ALA A 1 -7.31 -3.88 25.65
N ALA A 2 -6.08 -4.12 26.12
CA ALA A 2 -4.90 -4.04 25.23
C ALA A 2 -4.97 -5.08 24.14
N ILE A 3 -5.48 -6.24 24.44
CA ILE A 3 -5.59 -7.33 23.47
C ILE A 3 -6.49 -6.94 22.32
N LYS A 4 -7.59 -6.28 22.60
CA LYS A 4 -8.52 -5.86 21.56
C LYS A 4 -7.88 -4.84 20.64
N ALA A 5 -7.12 -3.93 21.18
CA ALA A 5 -6.45 -2.91 20.40
C ALA A 5 -5.48 -3.55 19.41
N LEU A 6 -4.75 -4.56 19.86
CA LEU A 6 -3.79 -5.24 18.99
C LEU A 6 -4.49 -5.96 17.85
N SER A 7 -5.61 -6.60 18.13
CA SER A 7 -6.36 -7.29 17.09
C SER A 7 -6.85 -6.31 16.03
N THR A 8 -7.36 -5.16 16.46
CA THR A 8 -7.86 -4.15 15.55
C THR A 8 -6.76 -3.63 14.63
N VAL A 9 -5.59 -3.38 15.20
CA VAL A 9 -4.45 -2.89 14.42
C VAL A 9 -4.05 -3.91 13.36
N GLY A 10 -4.04 -5.19 13.72
CA GLY A 10 -3.68 -6.22 12.77
C GLY A 10 -4.62 -6.27 11.59
N ILE A 11 -5.93 -6.16 11.84
CA ILE A 11 -6.92 -6.18 10.77
C ILE A 11 -6.75 -4.98 9.86
N GLN A 12 -6.52 -3.81 10.43
CA GLN A 12 -6.35 -2.61 9.63
C GLN A 12 -5.14 -2.72 8.70
N ARG A 13 -4.06 -3.31 9.17
CA ARG A 13 -2.88 -3.50 8.34
C ARG A 13 -3.18 -4.35 7.12
N GLY A 14 -3.97 -5.41 7.30
CA GLY A 14 -4.34 -6.26 6.19
C GLY A 14 -5.12 -5.50 5.13
N HIS A 15 -6.08 -4.69 5.57
CA HIS A 15 -6.88 -3.89 4.65
C HIS A 15 -6.03 -2.86 3.90
N MET A 16 -5.11 -2.22 4.60
CA MET A 16 -4.28 -1.21 3.97
C MET A 16 -3.39 -1.80 2.88
N ARG A 17 -2.84 -2.98 3.12
CA ARG A 17 -2.01 -3.63 2.12
C ARG A 17 -2.80 -3.97 0.86
N LEU A 18 -3.99 -4.52 1.04
CA LEU A 18 -4.82 -4.86 -0.10
C LEU A 18 -5.19 -3.62 -0.89
N HIS A 19 -5.59 -2.57 -0.18
CA HIS A 19 -5.95 -1.31 -0.83
C HIS A 19 -4.76 -0.72 -1.57
N ALA A 20 -3.58 -0.76 -0.96
CA ALA A 20 -2.37 -0.23 -1.58
C ALA A 20 -2.03 -0.98 -2.87
N ARG A 21 -2.21 -2.30 -2.88
CA ARG A 21 -1.96 -3.09 -4.09
C ARG A 21 -2.91 -2.70 -5.21
N GLN A 22 -4.18 -2.50 -4.87
CA GLN A 22 -5.16 -2.07 -5.86
C GLN A 22 -4.81 -0.70 -6.42
N VAL A 23 -4.39 0.21 -5.57
CA VAL A 23 -3.98 1.54 -6.00
C VAL A 23 -2.75 1.46 -6.90
N ALA A 24 -1.77 0.63 -6.53
CA ALA A 24 -0.58 0.47 -7.34
C ALA A 24 -0.93 -0.07 -8.73
N MET A 25 -1.83 -1.04 -8.80
CA MET A 25 -2.27 -1.58 -10.07
C MET A 25 -2.99 -0.53 -10.91
N ALA A 26 -3.82 0.26 -10.27
CA ALA A 26 -4.54 1.33 -10.97
C ALA A 26 -3.59 2.39 -11.50
N ALA A 27 -2.47 2.60 -10.82
CA ALA A 27 -1.46 3.54 -11.26
C ALA A 27 -0.64 3.03 -12.44
N GLY A 28 -0.70 1.73 -12.73
CA GLY A 28 0.00 1.15 -13.85
C GLY A 28 1.20 0.28 -13.47
N ALA A 29 1.28 -0.16 -12.22
CA ALA A 29 2.39 -0.99 -11.77
C ALA A 29 2.30 -2.40 -12.33
N ASP A 30 3.43 -2.97 -12.71
CA ASP A 30 3.51 -4.37 -13.11
C ASP A 30 3.48 -5.27 -11.89
N ASP A 31 3.31 -6.58 -12.13
CA ASP A 31 3.23 -7.54 -11.03
C ASP A 31 4.40 -7.41 -10.06
N ASP A 32 5.60 -7.24 -10.59
CA ASP A 32 6.78 -7.09 -9.74
C ASP A 32 6.78 -5.75 -9.01
N GLN A 33 6.26 -4.72 -9.64
CA GLN A 33 6.25 -3.39 -9.07
C GLN A 33 5.13 -3.21 -8.05
N VAL A 34 4.01 -3.90 -8.24
CA VAL A 34 2.85 -3.75 -7.37
C VAL A 34 3.24 -3.95 -5.91
N GLN A 35 3.99 -5.01 -5.63
CA GLN A 35 4.36 -5.30 -4.24
C GLN A 35 5.24 -4.21 -3.66
N ARG A 36 6.25 -3.76 -4.39
CA ARG A 36 7.14 -2.71 -3.90
C ARG A 36 6.40 -1.40 -3.71
N ILE A 37 5.59 -1.03 -4.69
CA ILE A 37 4.83 0.20 -4.59
C ILE A 37 3.85 0.13 -3.43
N ALA A 38 3.14 -0.99 -3.29
CA ALA A 38 2.19 -1.15 -2.20
C ALA A 38 2.87 -1.07 -0.84
N ASP A 39 4.02 -1.73 -0.69
CA ASP A 39 4.76 -1.66 0.57
C ASP A 39 5.17 -0.23 0.90
N GLN A 40 5.61 0.51 -0.09
CA GLN A 40 6.00 1.89 0.11
C GLN A 40 4.81 2.75 0.49
N LEU A 41 3.67 2.57 -0.20
CA LEU A 41 2.47 3.33 0.12
C LEU A 41 2.02 3.08 1.56
N VAL A 42 2.06 1.83 2.00
CA VAL A 42 1.69 1.50 3.37
C VAL A 42 2.68 2.12 4.36
N ALA A 43 3.96 2.03 4.07
CA ALA A 43 5.00 2.57 4.95
C ALA A 43 4.84 4.07 5.13
N GLU A 44 4.46 4.77 4.07
CA GLU A 44 4.26 6.21 4.13
C GLU A 44 2.87 6.58 4.61
N LYS A 45 1.96 5.62 4.66
CA LYS A 45 0.56 5.85 4.99
C LYS A 45 -0.08 6.82 4.00
N ARG A 46 0.35 6.76 2.75
CA ARG A 46 -0.16 7.61 1.67
C ARG A 46 -0.62 6.73 0.53
N ILE A 47 -1.77 6.13 0.68
CA ILE A 47 -2.28 5.19 -0.31
C ILE A 47 -3.19 5.93 -1.28
N ASN A 48 -2.59 6.43 -2.37
CA ASN A 48 -3.33 7.10 -3.42
C ASN A 48 -2.62 6.92 -4.76
N ILE A 49 -3.36 7.09 -5.84
CA ILE A 49 -2.84 6.86 -7.19
C ILE A 49 -1.73 7.84 -7.55
N GLY A 50 -1.88 9.09 -7.17
CA GLY A 50 -0.86 10.10 -7.45
C GLY A 50 0.49 9.72 -6.88
N ARG A 51 0.49 9.29 -5.62
CA ARG A 51 1.75 8.88 -5.00
C ARG A 51 2.31 7.62 -5.64
N ALA A 52 1.43 6.67 -5.97
CA ALA A 52 1.87 5.45 -6.63
C ALA A 52 2.52 5.75 -7.98
N GLN A 53 1.96 6.69 -8.73
CA GLN A 53 2.53 7.08 -10.00
C GLN A 53 3.91 7.73 -9.83
N GLU A 54 4.08 8.54 -8.80
CA GLU A 54 5.37 9.12 -8.50
C GLU A 54 6.42 8.05 -8.23
N LEU A 55 6.05 7.06 -7.43
CA LEU A 55 6.96 5.97 -7.11
C LEU A 55 7.32 5.17 -8.35
N LEU A 56 6.35 4.95 -9.23
CA LEU A 56 6.61 4.25 -10.48
C LEU A 56 7.59 5.03 -11.36
N ALA A 57 7.43 6.34 -11.41
CA ALA A 57 8.31 7.17 -12.19
C ALA A 57 9.74 7.12 -11.66
N GLU A 58 9.90 7.03 -10.35
CA GLU A 58 11.21 6.93 -9.76
C GLU A 58 11.88 5.59 -10.06
N GLU A 59 11.10 4.52 -10.15
CA GLU A 59 11.66 3.21 -10.47
C GLU A 59 12.07 3.09 -11.93
N ASN A 60 11.39 3.81 -12.79
CA ASN A 60 11.73 3.82 -14.21
C ASN A 60 12.87 4.79 -14.49
#